data_3393f0b9bb4ca16d60b5ff88b8247591
#
_entry.id   3393f0b9bb4ca16d60b5ff88b8247591
#
_cell.length_a   1.000
_cell.length_b   1.000
_cell.length_c   1.000
_cell.angle_alpha   90.00
_cell.angle_beta   90.00
_cell.angle_gamma   90.00
#
_symmetry.space_group_name_H-M   'P 1'
#
loop_
_entity.id
_entity.type
_entity.pdbx_description
1 polymer ?
#
loop_
_entity_poly.entity_id
_entity_poly.type
_entity_poly.pdbx_seq_one_letter_code
_entity_poly.pdbx_strand_id
1 'polypeptide(L)'
;MNETRRGVLIVVSGPSGVGKSTLIDRFLNEDTESRFSVSYTTRQVRPHERDGVDYYFTDERNFRELIEKGYFLEWENVHGNFYGTPRAEIMSILEKGKDIILDIDVKGALSIKGQCSAARLIFIEPPSVAELEKRLTLRGERDIQTRMRRVQEEIALKGQFGYTVRNDDLERAYAAFRKAIEEIRRQKNGTNNC
;
A
#
# COMPACT_ATOMS: atom_id res chain seq x y z
N MET A 1 -9.24 -31.71 -11.80
CA MET A 1 -9.50 -30.30 -12.10
C MET A 1 -8.34 -29.53 -11.48
N ASN A 2 -7.49 -28.89 -12.28
CA ASN A 2 -6.42 -28.05 -11.75
C ASN A 2 -7.10 -26.84 -11.10
N GLU A 3 -7.06 -26.73 -9.78
CA GLU A 3 -7.41 -25.49 -9.11
C GLU A 3 -6.50 -24.38 -9.66
N THR A 4 -7.09 -23.47 -10.43
CA THR A 4 -6.36 -22.31 -10.94
C THR A 4 -5.90 -21.48 -9.73
N ARG A 5 -4.61 -21.26 -9.62
CA ARG A 5 -4.01 -20.42 -8.58
C ARG A 5 -4.71 -19.06 -8.56
N ARG A 6 -5.38 -18.69 -7.48
CA ARG A 6 -5.86 -17.33 -7.26
C ARG A 6 -4.71 -16.46 -6.73
N GLY A 7 -4.58 -15.20 -7.15
CA GLY A 7 -3.56 -14.27 -6.67
C GLY A 7 -3.68 -13.92 -5.18
N VAL A 8 -2.69 -13.27 -4.60
CA VAL A 8 -2.71 -12.77 -3.21
C VAL A 8 -2.82 -11.25 -3.19
N LEU A 9 -3.70 -10.72 -2.34
CA LEU A 9 -3.77 -9.30 -2.04
C LEU A 9 -2.74 -8.96 -0.95
N ILE A 10 -1.71 -8.22 -1.33
CA ILE A 10 -0.62 -7.78 -0.46
C ILE A 10 -0.74 -6.27 -0.26
N VAL A 11 -0.89 -5.85 0.97
CA VAL A 11 -1.00 -4.43 1.33
C VAL A 11 0.28 -4.01 2.02
N VAL A 12 1.00 -3.10 1.42
CA VAL A 12 2.21 -2.49 1.96
C VAL A 12 1.85 -1.15 2.56
N SER A 13 2.17 -0.95 3.82
CA SER A 13 1.87 0.28 4.53
C SER A 13 3.00 0.69 5.45
N GLY A 14 2.86 1.84 6.06
CA GLY A 14 3.85 2.44 6.95
C GLY A 14 3.96 3.94 6.71
N PRO A 15 4.70 4.66 7.56
CA PRO A 15 4.75 6.11 7.54
C PRO A 15 5.17 6.72 6.20
N SER A 16 4.68 7.93 5.95
CA SER A 16 5.14 8.71 4.79
C SER A 16 6.66 8.91 4.84
N GLY A 17 7.33 8.74 3.69
CA GLY A 17 8.79 8.90 3.62
C GLY A 17 9.62 7.71 4.08
N VAL A 18 8.99 6.61 4.51
CA VAL A 18 9.70 5.40 4.98
C VAL A 18 10.37 4.60 3.87
N GLY A 19 10.03 4.86 2.58
CA GLY A 19 10.63 4.17 1.42
C GLY A 19 9.82 3.01 0.86
N LYS A 20 8.50 2.96 1.07
CA LYS A 20 7.61 1.94 0.52
C LYS A 20 7.74 1.80 -0.99
N SER A 21 7.54 2.90 -1.71
CA SER A 21 7.56 2.89 -3.19
C SER A 21 8.87 2.36 -3.75
N THR A 22 10.03 2.71 -3.14
CA THR A 22 11.33 2.21 -3.57
C THR A 22 11.43 0.68 -3.49
N LEU A 23 10.92 0.08 -2.42
CA LEU A 23 10.91 -1.38 -2.24
C LEU A 23 9.93 -2.06 -3.21
N ILE A 24 8.75 -1.47 -3.37
CA ILE A 24 7.70 -1.96 -4.27
C ILE A 24 8.16 -1.90 -5.73
N ASP A 25 8.69 -0.77 -6.18
CA ASP A 25 9.14 -0.57 -7.55
C ASP A 25 10.25 -1.55 -7.91
N ARG A 26 11.24 -1.70 -7.02
CA ARG A 26 12.32 -2.67 -7.21
C ARG A 26 11.77 -4.10 -7.31
N PHE A 27 10.85 -4.46 -6.44
CA PHE A 27 10.23 -5.79 -6.44
C PHE A 27 9.46 -6.05 -7.74
N LEU A 28 8.63 -5.11 -8.19
CA LEU A 28 7.82 -5.25 -9.40
C LEU A 28 8.67 -5.32 -10.68
N ASN A 29 9.86 -4.72 -10.68
CA ASN A 29 10.81 -4.83 -11.80
C ASN A 29 11.43 -6.24 -11.90
N GLU A 30 11.49 -6.99 -10.80
CA GLU A 30 12.06 -8.33 -10.75
C GLU A 30 10.98 -9.44 -10.78
N ASP A 31 9.75 -9.14 -10.37
CA ASP A 31 8.66 -10.12 -10.19
C ASP A 31 7.56 -9.96 -11.24
N THR A 32 7.44 -10.93 -12.12
CA THR A 32 6.43 -10.94 -13.19
C THR A 32 5.06 -11.43 -12.74
N GLU A 33 4.95 -11.99 -11.54
CA GLU A 33 3.72 -12.57 -11.00
C GLU A 33 2.88 -11.56 -10.21
N SER A 34 3.43 -10.40 -9.90
CA SER A 34 2.73 -9.31 -9.19
C SER A 34 2.35 -8.15 -10.11
N ARG A 35 1.33 -7.41 -9.71
CA ARG A 35 0.90 -6.15 -10.31
C ARG A 35 0.76 -5.10 -9.23
N PHE A 36 0.99 -3.85 -9.59
CA PHE A 36 0.70 -2.70 -8.74
C PHE A 36 -0.76 -2.28 -8.94
N SER A 37 -1.44 -1.92 -7.85
CA SER A 37 -2.76 -1.29 -7.93
C SER A 37 -2.59 0.22 -7.97
N VAL A 38 -3.04 0.83 -9.06
CA VAL A 38 -3.08 2.28 -9.18
C VAL A 38 -4.31 2.81 -8.45
N SER A 39 -4.09 3.61 -7.41
CA SER A 39 -5.17 4.23 -6.63
C SER A 39 -5.69 5.51 -7.29
N TYR A 40 -6.95 5.86 -7.02
CA TYR A 40 -7.53 7.17 -7.34
C TYR A 40 -7.16 8.19 -6.28
N THR A 41 -6.99 9.46 -6.68
CA THR A 41 -6.79 10.56 -5.74
C THR A 41 -7.35 11.88 -6.24
N THR A 42 -7.82 12.71 -5.29
CA THR A 42 -8.20 14.11 -5.58
C THR A 42 -7.05 15.09 -5.37
N ARG A 43 -5.88 14.60 -4.95
CA ARG A 43 -4.68 15.42 -4.83
C ARG A 43 -4.20 15.87 -6.21
N GLN A 44 -3.70 17.09 -6.29
CA GLN A 44 -3.06 17.56 -7.50
C GLN A 44 -1.83 16.70 -7.87
N VAL A 45 -1.65 16.49 -9.17
CA VAL A 45 -0.49 15.78 -9.73
C VAL A 45 0.81 16.53 -9.39
N ARG A 46 1.85 15.79 -9.03
CA ARG A 46 3.21 16.33 -8.81
C ARG A 46 4.02 16.30 -10.10
N PRO A 47 5.09 17.11 -10.24
CA PRO A 47 5.84 17.27 -11.49
C PRO A 47 6.37 15.98 -12.15
N HIS A 48 6.56 14.92 -11.37
CA HIS A 48 7.10 13.65 -11.88
C HIS A 48 6.08 12.51 -11.92
N GLU A 49 4.83 12.80 -11.54
CA GLU A 49 3.75 11.80 -11.54
C GLU A 49 3.00 11.81 -12.86
N ARG A 50 2.50 10.63 -13.24
CA ARG A 50 1.74 10.41 -14.48
C ARG A 50 0.39 9.81 -14.14
N ASP A 51 -0.66 10.37 -14.76
CA ASP A 51 -2.02 9.82 -14.65
C ASP A 51 -2.10 8.41 -15.21
N GLY A 52 -2.85 7.56 -14.49
CA GLY A 52 -3.00 6.13 -14.81
C GLY A 52 -1.76 5.25 -14.54
N VAL A 53 -0.69 5.84 -13.98
CA VAL A 53 0.55 5.12 -13.63
C VAL A 53 0.84 5.23 -12.15
N ASP A 54 0.97 6.47 -11.65
CA ASP A 54 1.22 6.72 -10.22
C ASP A 54 -0.11 6.78 -9.45
N TYR A 55 -1.08 7.48 -10.02
CA TYR A 55 -2.46 7.58 -9.56
C TYR A 55 -3.41 7.81 -10.75
N TYR A 56 -4.70 7.50 -10.56
CA TYR A 56 -5.78 8.08 -11.34
C TYR A 56 -6.19 9.40 -10.68
N PHE A 57 -5.81 10.53 -11.29
CA PHE A 57 -6.13 11.85 -10.74
C PHE A 57 -7.54 12.25 -11.14
N THR A 58 -8.34 12.66 -10.15
CA THR A 58 -9.73 13.07 -10.38
C THR A 58 -10.10 14.24 -9.47
N ASP A 59 -11.23 14.90 -9.73
CA ASP A 59 -11.76 15.90 -8.82
C ASP A 59 -12.61 15.27 -7.70
N GLU A 60 -12.93 16.07 -6.69
CA GLU A 60 -13.67 15.60 -5.51
C GLU A 60 -15.10 15.17 -5.88
N ARG A 61 -15.75 15.83 -6.84
CA ARG A 61 -17.11 15.49 -7.28
C ARG A 61 -17.13 14.08 -7.88
N ASN A 62 -16.28 13.84 -8.85
CA ASN A 62 -16.17 12.53 -9.50
C ASN A 62 -15.78 11.44 -8.49
N PHE A 63 -14.86 11.75 -7.54
CA PHE A 63 -14.48 10.79 -6.51
C PHE A 63 -15.66 10.40 -5.62
N ARG A 64 -16.49 11.37 -5.20
CA ARG A 64 -17.70 11.10 -4.40
C ARG A 64 -18.73 10.27 -5.16
N GLU A 65 -18.92 10.52 -6.45
CA GLU A 65 -19.77 9.68 -7.30
C GLU A 65 -19.27 8.22 -7.36
N LEU A 66 -17.94 8.01 -7.40
CA LEU A 66 -17.35 6.66 -7.35
C LEU A 66 -17.57 5.98 -5.99
N ILE A 67 -17.51 6.73 -4.87
CA ILE A 67 -17.87 6.21 -3.54
C ILE A 67 -19.32 5.71 -3.53
N GLU A 68 -20.27 6.53 -4.00
CA GLU A 68 -21.71 6.19 -4.02
C GLU A 68 -21.99 4.93 -4.88
N LYS A 69 -21.22 4.73 -5.94
CA LYS A 69 -21.29 3.53 -6.80
C LYS A 69 -20.62 2.29 -6.19
N GLY A 70 -20.01 2.39 -5.00
CA GLY A 70 -19.26 1.29 -4.38
C GLY A 70 -18.02 0.85 -5.17
N TYR A 71 -17.44 1.78 -5.94
CA TYR A 71 -16.33 1.49 -6.86
C TYR A 71 -15.05 1.07 -6.13
N PHE A 72 -14.83 1.61 -4.93
CA PHE A 72 -13.61 1.37 -4.16
C PHE A 72 -13.72 0.16 -3.23
N LEU A 73 -12.64 -0.57 -3.08
CA LEU A 73 -12.44 -1.57 -2.03
C LEU A 73 -12.30 -0.89 -0.67
N GLU A 74 -11.56 0.21 -0.63
CA GLU A 74 -11.44 1.12 0.50
C GLU A 74 -11.20 2.54 -0.03
N TRP A 75 -11.48 3.54 0.78
CA TRP A 75 -11.10 4.93 0.53
C TRP A 75 -10.89 5.67 1.85
N GLU A 76 -10.04 6.69 1.84
CA GLU A 76 -9.70 7.48 3.03
C GLU A 76 -9.46 8.95 2.64
N ASN A 77 -9.74 9.87 3.58
CA ASN A 77 -9.35 11.28 3.46
C ASN A 77 -8.03 11.51 4.17
N VAL A 78 -6.99 11.79 3.42
CA VAL A 78 -5.64 12.01 3.93
C VAL A 78 -5.21 13.45 3.64
N HIS A 79 -5.09 14.25 4.69
CA HIS A 79 -4.71 15.67 4.58
C HIS A 79 -5.60 16.48 3.62
N GLY A 80 -6.93 16.24 3.65
CA GLY A 80 -7.88 16.97 2.81
C GLY A 80 -7.99 16.47 1.38
N ASN A 81 -7.29 15.40 1.02
CA ASN A 81 -7.43 14.74 -0.28
C ASN A 81 -7.97 13.32 -0.10
N PHE A 82 -8.83 12.91 -1.01
CA PHE A 82 -9.33 11.54 -1.04
C PHE A 82 -8.34 10.63 -1.77
N TYR A 83 -8.25 9.41 -1.28
CA TYR A 83 -7.53 8.29 -1.91
C TYR A 83 -8.43 7.08 -1.91
N GLY A 84 -8.46 6.31 -2.99
CA GLY A 84 -9.35 5.14 -3.09
C GLY A 84 -8.76 4.06 -3.98
N THR A 85 -8.97 2.83 -3.59
CA THR A 85 -8.43 1.62 -4.21
C THR A 85 -9.53 0.94 -5.04
N PRO A 86 -9.40 0.81 -6.38
CA PRO A 86 -10.44 0.28 -7.26
C PRO A 86 -10.69 -1.21 -7.01
N ARG A 87 -11.93 -1.59 -6.66
CA ARG A 87 -12.30 -2.96 -6.29
C ARG A 87 -12.24 -3.94 -7.47
N ALA A 88 -12.88 -3.57 -8.59
CA ALA A 88 -13.08 -4.50 -9.70
C ALA A 88 -11.76 -4.90 -10.37
N GLU A 89 -10.82 -3.97 -10.50
CA GLU A 89 -9.50 -4.22 -11.06
C GLU A 89 -8.71 -5.21 -10.22
N ILE A 90 -8.70 -5.00 -8.89
CA ILE A 90 -8.05 -5.92 -7.94
C ILE A 90 -8.60 -7.32 -8.07
N MET A 91 -9.92 -7.48 -8.04
CA MET A 91 -10.56 -8.79 -8.15
C MET A 91 -10.21 -9.49 -9.47
N SER A 92 -10.24 -8.76 -10.59
CA SER A 92 -9.86 -9.30 -11.89
C SER A 92 -8.40 -9.80 -11.93
N ILE A 93 -7.48 -9.07 -11.32
CA ILE A 93 -6.06 -9.46 -11.27
C ILE A 93 -5.87 -10.71 -10.40
N LEU A 94 -6.50 -10.77 -9.24
CA LEU A 94 -6.46 -11.91 -8.33
C LEU A 94 -7.04 -13.19 -8.96
N GLU A 95 -8.15 -13.08 -9.70
CA GLU A 95 -8.80 -14.17 -10.42
C GLU A 95 -7.91 -14.74 -11.54
N LYS A 96 -7.11 -13.89 -12.19
CA LYS A 96 -6.10 -14.31 -13.18
C LYS A 96 -4.86 -14.98 -12.55
N GLY A 97 -4.85 -15.18 -11.24
CA GLY A 97 -3.76 -15.83 -10.51
C GLY A 97 -2.54 -14.93 -10.24
N LYS A 98 -2.62 -13.63 -10.56
CA LYS A 98 -1.56 -12.67 -10.26
C LYS A 98 -1.74 -12.07 -8.87
N ASP A 99 -0.63 -11.87 -8.17
CA ASP A 99 -0.64 -11.15 -6.90
C ASP A 99 -0.80 -9.65 -7.16
N ILE A 100 -1.39 -8.93 -6.22
CA ILE A 100 -1.54 -7.48 -6.33
C ILE A 100 -0.97 -6.80 -5.10
N ILE A 101 -0.20 -5.74 -5.33
CA ILE A 101 0.43 -4.93 -4.28
C ILE A 101 -0.24 -3.57 -4.21
N LEU A 102 -0.69 -3.20 -3.02
CA LEU A 102 -1.21 -1.89 -2.69
C LEU A 102 -0.19 -1.11 -1.87
N ASP A 103 0.04 0.18 -2.18
CA ASP A 103 0.74 1.16 -1.32
C ASP A 103 -0.29 2.12 -0.74
N ILE A 104 -0.76 1.88 0.47
CA ILE A 104 -1.79 2.68 1.13
C ILE A 104 -1.40 3.02 2.58
N ASP A 105 -2.11 3.97 3.19
CA ASP A 105 -1.88 4.32 4.57
C ASP A 105 -2.32 3.21 5.55
N VAL A 106 -1.96 3.37 6.82
CA VAL A 106 -2.20 2.35 7.85
C VAL A 106 -3.69 2.12 8.10
N LYS A 107 -4.51 3.18 8.06
CA LYS A 107 -5.96 3.07 8.27
C LYS A 107 -6.62 2.33 7.13
N GLY A 108 -6.28 2.68 5.88
CA GLY A 108 -6.74 1.97 4.69
C GLY A 108 -6.34 0.50 4.69
N ALA A 109 -5.10 0.20 5.09
CA ALA A 109 -4.63 -1.19 5.22
C ALA A 109 -5.46 -2.02 6.21
N LEU A 110 -5.77 -1.46 7.38
CA LEU A 110 -6.60 -2.11 8.37
C LEU A 110 -8.07 -2.21 7.94
N SER A 111 -8.59 -1.22 7.23
CA SER A 111 -9.92 -1.26 6.63
C SER A 111 -10.03 -2.42 5.62
N ILE A 112 -9.05 -2.56 4.72
CA ILE A 112 -8.98 -3.71 3.80
C ILE A 112 -8.94 -5.03 4.56
N LYS A 113 -8.13 -5.13 5.61
CA LYS A 113 -8.03 -6.36 6.43
C LYS A 113 -9.37 -6.75 7.06
N GLY A 114 -10.15 -5.76 7.49
CA GLY A 114 -11.50 -5.98 8.03
C GLY A 114 -12.50 -6.51 6.99
N GLN A 115 -12.37 -6.07 5.74
CA GLN A 115 -13.25 -6.47 4.64
C GLN A 115 -12.77 -7.74 3.91
N CYS A 116 -11.46 -7.97 3.89
CA CYS A 116 -10.80 -9.05 3.19
C CYS A 116 -9.83 -9.76 4.15
N SER A 117 -10.30 -10.77 4.85
CA SER A 117 -9.47 -11.52 5.83
C SER A 117 -8.26 -12.22 5.19
N ALA A 118 -8.34 -12.48 3.87
CA ALA A 118 -7.25 -13.06 3.09
C ALA A 118 -6.13 -12.06 2.75
N ALA A 119 -6.36 -10.75 2.88
CA ALA A 119 -5.33 -9.74 2.65
C ALA A 119 -4.12 -9.95 3.59
N ARG A 120 -2.92 -9.78 3.06
CA ARG A 120 -1.66 -9.90 3.79
C ARG A 120 -1.04 -8.52 3.94
N LEU A 121 -0.82 -8.10 5.18
CA LEU A 121 -0.35 -6.76 5.50
C LEU A 121 1.14 -6.78 5.84
N ILE A 122 1.93 -5.95 5.15
CA ILE A 122 3.36 -5.71 5.39
C ILE A 122 3.52 -4.27 5.88
N PHE A 123 4.08 -4.08 7.06
CA PHE A 123 4.44 -2.77 7.60
C PHE A 123 5.89 -2.45 7.31
N ILE A 124 6.16 -1.31 6.66
CA ILE A 124 7.52 -0.81 6.48
C ILE A 124 7.84 0.14 7.63
N GLU A 125 8.82 -0.24 8.43
CA GLU A 125 9.24 0.48 9.63
C GLU A 125 10.49 1.33 9.33
N PRO A 126 10.55 2.60 9.76
CA PRO A 126 11.77 3.39 9.66
C PRO A 126 12.84 2.89 10.65
N PRO A 127 14.13 3.20 10.42
CA PRO A 127 15.19 2.85 11.38
C PRO A 127 15.00 3.54 12.73
N SER A 128 14.51 4.77 12.71
CA SER A 128 14.06 5.54 13.87
C SER A 128 13.11 6.66 13.47
N VAL A 129 12.35 7.17 14.42
CA VAL A 129 11.48 8.33 14.22
C VAL A 129 12.29 9.57 13.82
N ALA A 130 13.46 9.77 14.43
CA ALA A 130 14.36 10.89 14.12
C ALA A 130 14.91 10.84 12.68
N GLU A 131 15.27 9.66 12.19
CA GLU A 131 15.71 9.49 10.80
C GLU A 131 14.57 9.77 9.80
N LEU A 132 13.36 9.38 10.13
CA LEU A 132 12.19 9.67 9.29
C LEU A 132 11.90 11.18 9.25
N GLU A 133 11.97 11.88 10.38
CA GLU A 133 11.83 13.33 10.47
C GLU A 133 12.86 14.04 9.57
N LYS A 134 14.12 13.62 9.63
CA LYS A 134 15.18 14.11 8.77
C LYS A 134 14.87 13.90 7.28
N ARG A 135 14.40 12.72 6.89
CA ARG A 135 14.01 12.42 5.49
C ARG A 135 12.86 13.30 5.01
N LEU A 136 11.84 13.53 5.85
CA LEU A 136 10.71 14.41 5.53
C LEU A 136 11.14 15.87 5.39
N THR A 137 12.03 16.34 6.27
CA THR A 137 12.60 17.71 6.22
C THR A 137 13.39 17.92 4.93
N LEU A 138 14.25 16.97 4.56
CA LEU A 138 15.06 17.05 3.32
C LEU A 138 14.21 17.07 2.05
N ARG A 139 12.99 16.50 2.09
CA ARG A 139 12.02 16.55 0.97
C ARG A 139 11.25 17.87 0.89
N GLY A 140 11.48 18.82 1.80
CA GLY A 140 10.78 20.09 1.85
C GLY A 140 9.31 19.96 2.26
N GLU A 141 8.95 18.90 2.99
CA GLU A 141 7.58 18.70 3.46
C GLU A 141 7.17 19.80 4.44
N ARG A 142 5.98 20.32 4.26
CA ARG A 142 5.39 21.34 5.15
C ARG A 142 4.76 20.67 6.36
N ASP A 143 4.68 21.38 7.49
CA ASP A 143 4.04 20.93 8.73
C ASP A 143 4.57 19.58 9.27
N ILE A 144 5.90 19.55 9.49
CA ILE A 144 6.59 18.37 10.02
C ILE A 144 6.00 17.89 11.35
N GLN A 145 5.58 18.80 12.24
CA GLN A 145 5.07 18.42 13.56
C GLN A 145 3.76 17.61 13.47
N THR A 146 2.80 18.04 12.65
CA THR A 146 1.56 17.30 12.43
C THR A 146 1.83 15.93 11.78
N ARG A 147 2.79 15.88 10.84
CA ARG A 147 3.20 14.61 10.23
C ARG A 147 3.85 13.66 11.24
N MET A 148 4.71 14.17 12.13
CA MET A 148 5.37 13.34 13.13
C MET A 148 4.42 12.75 14.18
N ARG A 149 3.37 13.49 14.56
CA ARG A 149 2.29 12.92 15.39
C ARG A 149 1.63 11.72 14.70
N ARG A 150 1.27 11.89 13.42
CA ARG A 150 0.68 10.79 12.64
C ARG A 150 1.63 9.61 12.49
N VAL A 151 2.91 9.84 12.27
CA VAL A 151 3.95 8.79 12.23
C VAL A 151 3.94 7.95 13.51
N GLN A 152 3.84 8.58 14.68
CA GLN A 152 3.76 7.86 15.96
C GLN A 152 2.50 7.01 16.08
N GLU A 153 1.35 7.56 15.66
CA GLU A 153 0.08 6.84 15.62
C GLU A 153 0.16 5.63 14.68
N GLU A 154 0.72 5.80 13.49
CA GLU A 154 0.89 4.73 12.51
C GLU A 154 1.84 3.63 13.00
N ILE A 155 2.96 3.99 13.63
CA ILE A 155 3.91 3.02 14.22
C ILE A 155 3.26 2.24 15.37
N ALA A 156 2.41 2.87 16.19
CA ALA A 156 1.70 2.19 17.27
C ALA A 156 0.78 1.06 16.77
N LEU A 157 0.30 1.16 15.53
CA LEU A 157 -0.57 0.17 14.90
C LEU A 157 0.19 -0.98 14.22
N LYS A 158 1.53 -0.95 14.17
CA LYS A 158 2.34 -1.97 13.46
C LYS A 158 2.07 -3.40 13.93
N GLY A 159 1.71 -3.60 15.19
CA GLY A 159 1.39 -4.92 15.74
C GLY A 159 0.15 -5.59 15.12
N GLN A 160 -0.65 -4.86 14.33
CA GLN A 160 -1.80 -5.41 13.60
C GLN A 160 -1.43 -5.94 12.20
N PHE A 161 -0.16 -5.79 11.82
CA PHE A 161 0.37 -6.29 10.54
C PHE A 161 1.02 -7.66 10.73
N GLY A 162 0.83 -8.54 9.76
CA GLY A 162 1.40 -9.89 9.81
C GLY A 162 2.91 -9.92 9.57
N TYR A 163 3.44 -8.89 8.90
CA TYR A 163 4.86 -8.79 8.56
C TYR A 163 5.36 -7.36 8.83
N THR A 164 6.60 -7.26 9.30
CA THR A 164 7.29 -5.97 9.48
C THR A 164 8.65 -6.02 8.80
N VAL A 165 8.95 -5.01 8.00
CA VAL A 165 10.23 -4.83 7.32
C VAL A 165 10.85 -3.51 7.76
N ARG A 166 12.01 -3.56 8.40
CA ARG A 166 12.74 -2.37 8.81
C ARG A 166 13.58 -1.84 7.66
N ASN A 167 13.35 -0.58 7.27
CA ASN A 167 14.06 0.07 6.17
C ASN A 167 15.19 0.98 6.70
N ASP A 168 16.20 0.35 7.26
CA ASP A 168 17.42 1.00 7.76
C ASP A 168 18.56 0.97 6.71
N ASP A 169 18.63 -0.09 5.94
CA ASP A 169 19.52 -0.28 4.81
C ASP A 169 18.71 -0.88 3.65
N LEU A 170 18.89 -0.34 2.44
CA LEU A 170 18.03 -0.69 1.29
C LEU A 170 18.15 -2.16 0.91
N GLU A 171 19.36 -2.73 0.89
CA GLU A 171 19.57 -4.11 0.47
C GLU A 171 19.01 -5.11 1.49
N ARG A 172 19.21 -4.84 2.78
CA ARG A 172 18.62 -5.67 3.86
C ARG A 172 17.10 -5.57 3.88
N ALA A 173 16.56 -4.36 3.76
CA ALA A 173 15.12 -4.13 3.71
C ALA A 173 14.49 -4.82 2.51
N TYR A 174 15.13 -4.74 1.34
CA TYR A 174 14.65 -5.39 0.14
C TYR A 174 14.67 -6.92 0.26
N ALA A 175 15.75 -7.49 0.80
CA ALA A 175 15.83 -8.93 1.05
C ALA A 175 14.74 -9.40 2.03
N ALA A 176 14.48 -8.63 3.10
CA ALA A 176 13.42 -8.91 4.06
C ALA A 176 12.02 -8.77 3.43
N PHE A 177 11.80 -7.78 2.58
CA PHE A 177 10.56 -7.56 1.85
C PHE A 177 10.24 -8.72 0.88
N ARG A 178 11.22 -9.15 0.10
CA ARG A 178 11.09 -10.33 -0.77
C ARG A 178 10.75 -11.58 0.02
N LYS A 179 11.49 -11.81 1.12
CA LYS A 179 11.25 -12.98 1.99
C LYS A 179 9.83 -12.97 2.54
N ALA A 180 9.31 -11.82 2.99
CA ALA A 180 7.93 -11.70 3.46
C ALA A 180 6.93 -12.10 2.36
N ILE A 181 7.10 -11.62 1.13
CA ILE A 181 6.24 -11.97 0.00
C ILE A 181 6.33 -13.47 -0.33
N GLU A 182 7.52 -14.06 -0.32
CA GLU A 182 7.70 -15.49 -0.54
C GLU A 182 7.01 -16.34 0.54
N GLU A 183 7.06 -15.91 1.81
CA GLU A 183 6.36 -16.57 2.91
C GLU A 183 4.83 -16.45 2.76
N ILE A 184 4.34 -15.26 2.38
CA ILE A 184 2.93 -15.02 2.06
C ILE A 184 2.45 -15.98 0.96
N ARG A 185 3.22 -16.13 -0.10
CA ARG A 185 2.92 -17.05 -1.21
C ARG A 185 2.89 -18.51 -0.78
N ARG A 186 3.75 -18.92 0.13
CA ARG A 186 3.78 -20.29 0.67
C ARG A 186 2.61 -20.60 1.59
N GLN A 187 2.15 -19.64 2.38
CA GLN A 187 1.04 -19.82 3.34
C GLN A 187 -0.35 -19.82 2.69
N LYS A 188 -0.44 -19.79 1.39
CA LYS A 188 -1.65 -19.58 0.58
C LYS A 188 -2.70 -20.70 0.64
N ASN A 189 -2.46 -21.82 1.30
CA ASN A 189 -3.35 -22.98 1.32
C ASN A 189 -4.60 -22.84 2.20
N GLY A 190 -5.00 -21.62 2.57
CA GLY A 190 -6.20 -21.32 3.35
C GLY A 190 -7.18 -20.44 2.59
N THR A 191 -8.47 -20.74 2.72
CA THR A 191 -9.65 -20.08 2.14
C THR A 191 -9.51 -18.57 1.94
N ASN A 192 -9.59 -18.15 0.69
CA ASN A 192 -9.61 -16.74 0.30
C ASN A 192 -11.04 -16.18 0.37
N ASN A 193 -11.36 -15.45 1.43
CA ASN A 193 -12.55 -14.60 1.51
C ASN A 193 -12.13 -13.13 1.31
N CYS A 194 -12.15 -12.69 0.07
CA CYS A 194 -12.29 -11.28 -0.31
C CYS A 194 -13.60 -11.10 -1.05
#